data_86a69a5dd46ba99d2c3adb9373068762
#
_entry.id   86a69a5dd46ba99d2c3adb9373068762
#
_cell.length_a   1.000
_cell.length_b   1.000
_cell.length_c   1.000
_cell.angle_alpha   90.00
_cell.angle_beta   90.00
_cell.angle_gamma   90.00
#
_symmetry.space_group_name_H-M   'P 1'
#
loop_
_entity.id
_entity.type
_entity.pdbx_description
1 polymer ?
#
loop_
_entity_poly.entity_id
_entity_poly.type
_entity_poly.pdbx_seq_one_letter_code
_entity_poly.pdbx_strand_id
1 'polypeptide(L)'
;TREWIESLDDVIDDQGTERASFLLNELAKHLMDKGAVPSYNLTTPFKNTISPENEAMMPGDLFMERRIRSLIRWNALVTVLRANKNDDELGGHIATFSSAAMLYDIGFNYFFRGQESENDDLVYFQGHSSPGIYARSFLEGRLSEEDLDNFRREVDKPGLSSYPHPWLMPDYWQFPVVSM
;
A
#
# COMPACT_ATOMS: atom_id res chain seq x y z
N THR A 1 -29.24 29.03 12.49
CA THR A 1 -28.20 27.97 12.49
C THR A 1 -28.34 27.10 13.73
N ARG A 2 -28.43 27.68 14.92
CA ARG A 2 -28.50 26.95 16.19
C ARG A 2 -29.73 26.05 16.27
N GLU A 3 -30.90 26.56 15.92
CA GLU A 3 -32.16 25.80 15.86
C GLU A 3 -32.11 24.60 14.93
N TRP A 4 -31.38 24.73 13.79
CA TRP A 4 -31.18 23.60 12.86
C TRP A 4 -30.31 22.49 13.43
N ILE A 5 -29.30 22.87 14.25
CA ILE A 5 -28.44 21.89 14.92
C ILE A 5 -29.22 21.18 16.01
N GLU A 6 -29.97 21.95 16.85
CA GLU A 6 -30.82 21.39 17.90
C GLU A 6 -31.86 20.42 17.32
N SER A 7 -32.53 20.80 16.18
CA SER A 7 -33.45 19.91 15.51
C SER A 7 -32.81 18.64 14.93
N LEU A 8 -31.55 18.72 14.50
CA LEU A 8 -30.83 17.54 14.03
C LEU A 8 -30.46 16.63 15.20
N ASP A 9 -30.05 17.20 16.35
CA ASP A 9 -29.77 16.45 17.58
C ASP A 9 -31.02 15.73 18.05
N ASP A 10 -32.20 16.36 18.06
CA ASP A 10 -33.48 15.74 18.37
C ASP A 10 -33.80 14.55 17.45
N VAL A 11 -33.49 14.67 16.15
CA VAL A 11 -33.68 13.56 15.19
C VAL A 11 -32.68 12.41 15.50
N ILE A 12 -31.45 12.73 15.86
CA ILE A 12 -30.45 11.71 16.22
C ILE A 12 -30.90 10.95 17.45
N ASP A 13 -31.39 11.65 18.46
CA ASP A 13 -31.85 11.07 19.72
C ASP A 13 -33.12 10.22 19.57
N ASP A 14 -34.05 10.63 18.73
CA ASP A 14 -35.34 9.95 18.53
C ASP A 14 -35.27 8.83 17.48
N GLN A 15 -34.57 9.02 16.36
CA GLN A 15 -34.61 8.13 15.18
C GLN A 15 -33.23 7.59 14.74
N GLY A 16 -32.17 8.02 15.41
CA GLY A 16 -30.81 7.57 15.16
C GLY A 16 -30.10 8.29 14.02
N THR A 17 -28.79 8.02 13.92
CA THR A 17 -27.87 8.71 12.99
C THR A 17 -28.16 8.42 11.52
N GLU A 18 -28.75 7.27 11.18
CA GLU A 18 -29.10 6.92 9.79
C GLU A 18 -30.21 7.84 9.26
N ARG A 19 -31.22 8.13 10.10
CA ARG A 19 -32.29 9.04 9.73
C ARG A 19 -31.80 10.47 9.57
N ALA A 20 -30.93 10.92 10.47
CA ALA A 20 -30.31 12.24 10.38
C ALA A 20 -29.45 12.37 9.09
N SER A 21 -28.67 11.36 8.74
CA SER A 21 -27.89 11.33 7.50
C SER A 21 -28.78 11.36 6.25
N PHE A 22 -29.89 10.63 6.26
CA PHE A 22 -30.86 10.67 5.17
C PHE A 22 -31.46 12.08 4.98
N LEU A 23 -31.84 12.75 6.05
CA LEU A 23 -32.38 14.09 6.01
C LEU A 23 -31.38 15.11 5.47
N LEU A 24 -30.12 15.03 5.90
CA LEU A 24 -29.07 15.90 5.38
C LEU A 24 -28.84 15.70 3.88
N ASN A 25 -28.88 14.46 3.39
CA ASN A 25 -28.76 14.17 1.97
C ASN A 25 -29.96 14.74 1.15
N GLU A 26 -31.17 14.62 1.65
CA GLU A 26 -32.36 15.18 0.99
C GLU A 26 -32.33 16.72 0.95
N LEU A 27 -31.89 17.36 2.03
CA LEU A 27 -31.67 18.81 2.06
C LEU A 27 -30.60 19.26 1.07
N ALA A 28 -29.51 18.48 0.95
CA ALA A 28 -28.45 18.74 -0.02
C ALA A 28 -28.94 18.63 -1.45
N LYS A 29 -29.72 17.59 -1.79
CA LYS A 29 -30.37 17.44 -3.11
C LYS A 29 -31.26 18.63 -3.41
N HIS A 30 -32.15 19.00 -2.47
CA HIS A 30 -33.04 20.15 -2.64
C HIS A 30 -32.26 21.45 -2.89
N LEU A 31 -31.11 21.64 -2.22
CA LEU A 31 -30.24 22.79 -2.45
C LEU A 31 -29.67 22.80 -3.87
N MET A 32 -29.26 21.63 -4.38
CA MET A 32 -28.77 21.47 -5.76
C MET A 32 -29.87 21.76 -6.79
N ASP A 33 -31.13 21.33 -6.55
CA ASP A 33 -32.28 21.61 -7.41
C ASP A 33 -32.58 23.12 -7.52
N LYS A 34 -32.19 23.88 -6.50
CA LYS A 34 -32.26 25.35 -6.50
C LYS A 34 -31.03 26.04 -7.14
N GLY A 35 -30.14 25.25 -7.75
CA GLY A 35 -28.95 25.77 -8.44
C GLY A 35 -27.81 26.20 -7.52
N ALA A 36 -27.89 25.86 -6.24
CA ALA A 36 -26.76 26.09 -5.32
C ALA A 36 -25.96 24.80 -5.15
N VAL A 37 -24.65 24.92 -5.22
CA VAL A 37 -23.76 23.80 -4.95
C VAL A 37 -23.44 23.81 -3.44
N PRO A 38 -23.80 22.75 -2.70
CA PRO A 38 -23.38 22.64 -1.32
C PRO A 38 -21.84 22.68 -1.28
N SER A 39 -21.28 23.56 -0.48
CA SER A 39 -19.84 23.57 -0.27
C SER A 39 -19.41 22.40 0.61
N TYR A 40 -19.64 21.19 0.14
CA TYR A 40 -18.88 20.06 0.66
C TYR A 40 -17.45 20.27 0.20
N ASN A 41 -16.59 20.61 1.11
CA ASN A 41 -15.17 20.49 0.85
C ASN A 41 -14.93 19.01 0.57
N LEU A 42 -14.65 18.66 -0.69
CA LEU A 42 -14.16 17.34 -1.09
C LEU A 42 -12.82 17.02 -0.39
N THR A 43 -12.18 18.05 0.12
CA THR A 43 -11.04 17.94 1.04
C THR A 43 -11.55 18.07 2.47
N THR A 44 -11.86 16.94 3.10
CA THR A 44 -12.00 16.92 4.56
C THR A 44 -10.67 17.36 5.17
N PRO A 45 -10.67 18.19 6.24
CA PRO A 45 -9.44 18.43 6.97
C PRO A 45 -8.86 17.07 7.37
N PHE A 46 -7.55 16.90 7.18
CA PHE A 46 -6.85 15.65 7.50
C PHE A 46 -6.97 15.41 9.02
N LYS A 47 -8.05 14.77 9.41
CA LYS A 47 -8.28 14.31 10.78
C LYS A 47 -8.39 12.80 10.78
N ASN A 48 -7.70 12.17 11.70
CA ASN A 48 -7.99 10.78 12.00
C ASN A 48 -9.45 10.67 12.45
N THR A 49 -10.19 9.79 11.78
CA THR A 49 -11.59 9.50 12.15
C THR A 49 -11.67 8.70 13.45
N ILE A 50 -10.58 8.02 13.81
CA ILE A 50 -10.38 7.35 15.09
C ILE A 50 -9.36 8.18 15.87
N SER A 51 -9.73 8.62 17.07
CA SER A 51 -8.79 9.35 17.92
C SER A 51 -7.65 8.44 18.40
N PRO A 52 -6.44 8.96 18.63
CA PRO A 52 -5.31 8.13 19.08
C PRO A 52 -5.59 7.31 20.35
N GLU A 53 -6.46 7.80 21.22
CA GLU A 53 -6.84 7.11 22.47
C GLU A 53 -7.73 5.88 22.20
N ASN A 54 -8.44 5.86 21.07
CA ASN A 54 -9.36 4.79 20.65
C ASN A 54 -8.74 3.92 19.55
N GLU A 55 -7.53 4.22 19.12
CA GLU A 55 -6.84 3.44 18.11
C GLU A 55 -6.47 2.06 18.67
N ALA A 56 -6.77 1.01 17.90
CA ALA A 56 -6.36 -0.34 18.27
C ALA A 56 -4.84 -0.44 18.31
N MET A 57 -4.31 -1.07 19.33
CA MET A 57 -2.87 -1.33 19.42
C MET A 57 -2.43 -2.25 18.27
N MET A 58 -1.36 -1.87 17.58
CA MET A 58 -0.71 -2.71 16.58
C MET A 58 -0.30 -4.04 17.22
N PRO A 59 -0.70 -5.20 16.68
CA PRO A 59 -0.20 -6.49 17.15
C PRO A 59 1.28 -6.66 16.78
N GLY A 60 1.97 -7.58 17.47
CA GLY A 60 3.35 -7.92 17.18
C GLY A 60 4.39 -7.06 17.91
N ASP A 61 5.65 -7.26 17.54
CA ASP A 61 6.82 -6.54 18.08
C ASP A 61 7.22 -5.39 17.15
N LEU A 62 6.74 -4.20 17.45
CA LEU A 62 7.02 -2.98 16.67
C LEU A 62 8.53 -2.66 16.54
N PHE A 63 9.34 -3.06 17.53
CA PHE A 63 10.79 -2.85 17.46
C PHE A 63 11.43 -3.79 16.44
N MET A 64 11.04 -5.06 16.46
CA MET A 64 11.51 -6.05 15.49
C MET A 64 11.05 -5.70 14.07
N GLU A 65 9.80 -5.34 13.90
CA GLU A 65 9.26 -4.92 12.60
C GLU A 65 9.97 -3.70 12.03
N ARG A 66 10.28 -2.72 12.87
CA ARG A 66 11.07 -1.57 12.46
C ARG A 66 12.46 -1.96 11.97
N ARG A 67 13.12 -2.94 12.62
CA ARG A 67 14.41 -3.46 12.18
C ARG A 67 14.29 -4.17 10.83
N ILE A 68 13.33 -5.07 10.68
CA ILE A 68 13.10 -5.81 9.43
C ILE A 68 12.83 -4.84 8.29
N ARG A 69 11.96 -3.87 8.48
CA ARG A 69 11.66 -2.82 7.50
C ARG A 69 12.89 -2.02 7.09
N SER A 70 13.75 -1.70 8.05
CA SER A 70 15.01 -1.00 7.77
C SER A 70 15.95 -1.86 6.93
N LEU A 71 16.04 -3.16 7.21
CA LEU A 71 16.83 -4.12 6.44
C LEU A 71 16.29 -4.28 5.01
N ILE A 72 14.98 -4.39 4.84
CA ILE A 72 14.34 -4.47 3.52
C ILE A 72 14.69 -3.22 2.69
N ARG A 73 14.53 -2.03 3.26
CA ARG A 73 14.86 -0.77 2.59
C ARG A 73 16.34 -0.67 2.22
N TRP A 74 17.21 -1.08 3.13
CA TRP A 74 18.65 -1.11 2.91
C TRP A 74 19.02 -2.07 1.78
N ASN A 75 18.52 -3.30 1.83
CA ASN A 75 18.81 -4.30 0.80
C ASN A 75 18.26 -3.88 -0.57
N ALA A 76 17.07 -3.31 -0.64
CA ALA A 76 16.52 -2.78 -1.88
C ALA A 76 17.40 -1.69 -2.49
N LEU A 77 17.89 -0.75 -1.66
CA LEU A 77 18.81 0.30 -2.10
C LEU A 77 20.13 -0.28 -2.58
N VAL A 78 20.72 -1.19 -1.80
CA VAL A 78 22.02 -1.79 -2.11
C VAL A 78 21.95 -2.62 -3.39
N THR A 79 20.87 -3.35 -3.62
CA THR A 79 20.66 -4.10 -4.88
C THR A 79 20.74 -3.16 -6.09
N VAL A 80 20.03 -2.05 -6.06
CA VAL A 80 20.06 -1.05 -7.14
C VAL A 80 21.43 -0.40 -7.28
N LEU A 81 22.09 -0.04 -6.16
CA LEU A 81 23.42 0.58 -6.19
C LEU A 81 24.50 -0.38 -6.69
N ARG A 82 24.45 -1.66 -6.30
CA ARG A 82 25.40 -2.68 -6.80
C ARG A 82 25.24 -2.90 -8.30
N ALA A 83 23.99 -2.99 -8.77
CA ALA A 83 23.71 -3.12 -10.20
C ALA A 83 24.30 -1.95 -10.99
N ASN A 84 24.06 -0.71 -10.56
CA ASN A 84 24.59 0.48 -11.22
C ASN A 84 26.12 0.63 -11.10
N LYS A 85 26.72 0.13 -10.02
CA LYS A 85 28.19 0.15 -9.89
C LYS A 85 28.87 -0.81 -10.85
N ASN A 86 28.22 -1.94 -11.13
CA ASN A 86 28.75 -2.95 -12.04
C ASN A 86 28.51 -2.58 -13.51
N ASP A 87 27.45 -1.83 -13.77
CA ASP A 87 27.04 -1.40 -15.09
C ASP A 87 26.13 -0.17 -14.96
N ASP A 88 26.64 1.00 -15.32
CA ASP A 88 25.96 2.29 -15.16
C ASP A 88 24.76 2.49 -16.09
N GLU A 89 24.64 1.65 -17.12
CA GLU A 89 23.48 1.65 -18.03
C GLU A 89 22.30 0.83 -17.50
N LEU A 90 22.52 -0.06 -16.51
CA LEU A 90 21.45 -0.90 -15.98
C LEU A 90 20.31 -0.10 -15.35
N GLY A 91 20.63 0.99 -14.68
CA GLY A 91 19.63 1.80 -13.97
C GLY A 91 18.98 1.06 -12.81
N GLY A 92 17.81 1.51 -12.45
CA GLY A 92 16.97 0.96 -11.38
C GLY A 92 16.23 2.05 -10.64
N HIS A 93 15.08 1.69 -10.08
CA HIS A 93 14.21 2.63 -9.38
C HIS A 93 14.07 2.23 -7.92
N ILE A 94 14.22 3.18 -7.01
CA ILE A 94 14.02 2.97 -5.58
C ILE A 94 12.94 3.87 -4.99
N ALA A 95 12.64 4.99 -5.66
CA ALA A 95 11.70 5.99 -5.15
C ALA A 95 10.29 5.43 -4.95
N THR A 96 9.78 4.65 -5.90
CA THR A 96 8.45 4.03 -5.84
C THR A 96 8.34 3.10 -4.64
N PHE A 97 9.33 2.20 -4.48
CA PHE A 97 9.34 1.34 -3.31
C PHE A 97 9.46 2.14 -2.00
N SER A 98 10.32 3.14 -1.96
CA SER A 98 10.50 3.97 -0.76
C SER A 98 9.19 4.64 -0.32
N SER A 99 8.38 5.10 -1.27
CA SER A 99 7.07 5.71 -1.01
C SER A 99 6.03 4.69 -0.53
N ALA A 100 6.05 3.48 -1.08
CA ALA A 100 5.07 2.43 -0.80
C ALA A 100 5.53 1.42 0.28
N ALA A 101 6.76 1.53 0.78
CA ALA A 101 7.38 0.53 1.65
C ALA A 101 6.56 0.21 2.89
N MET A 102 5.92 1.21 3.50
CA MET A 102 5.05 1.00 4.67
C MET A 102 3.78 0.23 4.31
N LEU A 103 3.18 0.51 3.16
CA LEU A 103 1.98 -0.19 2.69
C LEU A 103 2.27 -1.67 2.43
N TYR A 104 3.40 -1.97 1.78
CA TYR A 104 3.81 -3.36 1.56
C TYR A 104 4.13 -4.07 2.87
N ASP A 105 4.84 -3.40 3.77
CA ASP A 105 5.20 -3.96 5.07
C ASP A 105 3.97 -4.38 5.89
N ILE A 106 3.02 -3.47 6.01
CA ILE A 106 1.74 -3.73 6.69
C ILE A 106 0.92 -4.77 5.93
N GLY A 107 0.86 -4.68 4.60
CA GLY A 107 0.16 -5.65 3.75
C GLY A 107 0.66 -7.08 4.00
N PHE A 108 1.96 -7.29 3.92
CA PHE A 108 2.57 -8.61 4.13
C PHE A 108 2.48 -9.11 5.57
N ASN A 109 2.57 -8.22 6.55
CA ASN A 109 2.60 -8.66 7.94
C ASN A 109 1.20 -8.94 8.50
N TYR A 110 0.14 -8.27 7.98
CA TYR A 110 -1.17 -8.29 8.65
C TYR A 110 -2.35 -8.59 7.75
N PHE A 111 -2.22 -8.42 6.43
CA PHE A 111 -3.38 -8.49 5.54
C PHE A 111 -3.28 -9.57 4.47
N PHE A 112 -2.14 -9.69 3.80
CA PHE A 112 -2.01 -10.63 2.69
C PHE A 112 -1.89 -12.06 3.21
N ARG A 113 -2.76 -12.93 2.68
CA ARG A 113 -2.81 -14.35 3.03
C ARG A 113 -2.03 -15.15 1.99
N GLY A 114 -1.09 -15.95 2.43
CA GLY A 114 -0.29 -16.81 1.56
C GLY A 114 -0.94 -18.17 1.30
N GLN A 115 -0.24 -18.99 0.52
CA GLN A 115 -0.70 -20.29 -0.01
C GLN A 115 -1.15 -21.34 1.03
N GLU A 116 -0.88 -21.13 2.30
CA GLU A 116 -1.32 -22.04 3.37
C GLU A 116 -2.74 -21.75 3.88
N SER A 117 -3.37 -20.68 3.37
CA SER A 117 -4.74 -20.33 3.74
C SER A 117 -5.75 -20.90 2.73
N GLU A 118 -6.98 -21.17 3.20
CA GLU A 118 -8.07 -21.61 2.31
C GLU A 118 -8.46 -20.57 1.24
N ASN A 119 -8.05 -19.31 1.45
CA ASN A 119 -8.35 -18.18 0.57
C ASN A 119 -7.07 -17.35 0.38
N ASP A 120 -6.23 -17.74 -0.57
CA ASP A 120 -5.00 -17.05 -0.91
C ASP A 120 -5.26 -15.70 -1.56
N ASP A 121 -4.47 -14.69 -1.20
CA ASP A 121 -4.54 -13.40 -1.83
C ASP A 121 -3.55 -13.30 -2.99
N LEU A 122 -4.01 -12.73 -4.11
CA LEU A 122 -3.17 -12.37 -5.24
C LEU A 122 -2.87 -10.88 -5.18
N VAL A 123 -1.59 -10.55 -5.07
CA VAL A 123 -1.16 -9.16 -4.95
C VAL A 123 -0.50 -8.69 -6.24
N TYR A 124 -1.08 -7.65 -6.84
CA TYR A 124 -0.53 -7.02 -8.03
C TYR A 124 0.43 -5.90 -7.64
N PHE A 125 1.72 -6.11 -7.83
CA PHE A 125 2.74 -5.13 -7.50
C PHE A 125 3.05 -4.22 -8.68
N GLN A 126 3.36 -2.94 -8.38
CA GLN A 126 3.94 -2.07 -9.39
C GLN A 126 5.39 -2.51 -9.68
N GLY A 127 5.74 -2.66 -10.94
CA GLY A 127 7.06 -3.13 -11.35
C GLY A 127 8.22 -2.31 -10.77
N HIS A 128 8.08 -0.99 -10.68
CA HIS A 128 9.08 -0.11 -10.07
C HIS A 128 9.31 -0.36 -8.57
N SER A 129 8.41 -1.07 -7.90
CA SER A 129 8.56 -1.47 -6.48
C SER A 129 9.28 -2.81 -6.32
N SER A 130 9.58 -3.51 -7.40
CA SER A 130 10.20 -4.85 -7.37
C SER A 130 11.48 -4.95 -6.53
N PRO A 131 12.40 -3.96 -6.48
CA PRO A 131 13.57 -4.04 -5.61
C PRO A 131 13.23 -4.31 -4.14
N GLY A 132 12.16 -3.72 -3.64
CA GLY A 132 11.71 -3.96 -2.26
C GLY A 132 11.09 -5.32 -2.06
N ILE A 133 10.35 -5.83 -3.05
CA ILE A 133 9.75 -7.16 -3.00
C ILE A 133 10.86 -8.23 -3.03
N TYR A 134 11.86 -8.07 -3.89
CA TYR A 134 13.03 -8.96 -3.92
C TYR A 134 13.84 -8.91 -2.63
N ALA A 135 14.06 -7.71 -2.07
CA ALA A 135 14.76 -7.53 -0.81
C ALA A 135 14.04 -8.22 0.37
N ARG A 136 12.70 -8.18 0.38
CA ARG A 136 11.90 -8.92 1.36
C ARG A 136 12.04 -10.42 1.16
N SER A 137 11.88 -10.91 -0.05
CA SER A 137 12.00 -12.33 -0.38
C SER A 137 13.41 -12.89 -0.08
N PHE A 138 14.44 -12.09 -0.22
CA PHE A 138 15.79 -12.44 0.22
C PHE A 138 15.85 -12.65 1.74
N LEU A 139 15.28 -11.75 2.53
CA LEU A 139 15.23 -11.93 4.00
C LEU A 139 14.37 -13.13 4.42
N GLU A 140 13.38 -13.50 3.63
CA GLU A 140 12.55 -14.69 3.82
C GLU A 140 13.25 -15.99 3.36
N GLY A 141 14.46 -15.91 2.81
CA GLY A 141 15.23 -17.06 2.32
C GLY A 141 14.73 -17.62 0.99
N ARG A 142 13.88 -16.90 0.26
CA ARG A 142 13.35 -17.30 -1.06
C ARG A 142 14.26 -16.95 -2.23
N LEU A 143 15.15 -16.01 -2.02
CA LEU A 143 16.15 -15.55 -2.99
C LEU A 143 17.54 -15.58 -2.35
N SER A 144 18.56 -15.81 -3.17
CA SER A 144 19.96 -15.80 -2.77
C SER A 144 20.61 -14.43 -2.98
N GLU A 145 21.81 -14.23 -2.45
CA GLU A 145 22.62 -13.03 -2.72
C GLU A 145 23.01 -12.96 -4.21
N GLU A 146 23.26 -14.11 -4.85
CA GLU A 146 23.56 -14.19 -6.27
C GLU A 146 22.37 -13.71 -7.12
N ASP A 147 21.13 -14.04 -6.73
CA ASP A 147 19.94 -13.52 -7.40
C ASP A 147 19.88 -12.00 -7.34
N LEU A 148 20.15 -11.41 -6.16
CA LEU A 148 20.18 -9.96 -6.00
C LEU A 148 21.29 -9.28 -6.81
N ASP A 149 22.48 -9.90 -6.88
CA ASP A 149 23.60 -9.38 -7.68
C ASP A 149 23.33 -9.47 -9.20
N ASN A 150 22.41 -10.35 -9.60
CA ASN A 150 21.93 -10.47 -10.98
C ASN A 150 20.66 -9.63 -11.27
N PHE A 151 20.37 -8.66 -10.45
CA PHE A 151 19.25 -7.74 -10.68
C PHE A 151 19.35 -7.04 -12.05
N ARG A 152 18.27 -7.11 -12.83
CA ARG A 152 18.14 -6.57 -14.20
C ARG A 152 19.08 -7.20 -15.24
N ARG A 153 19.53 -8.45 -15.01
CA ARG A 153 20.36 -9.20 -15.94
C ARG A 153 19.69 -10.47 -16.46
N GLU A 154 18.39 -10.53 -16.37
CA GLU A 154 17.58 -11.70 -16.76
C GLU A 154 17.71 -12.07 -18.25
N VAL A 155 18.19 -11.17 -19.09
CA VAL A 155 18.43 -11.44 -20.53
C VAL A 155 19.71 -12.22 -20.74
N ASP A 156 20.72 -11.96 -19.92
CA ASP A 156 22.07 -12.56 -20.09
C ASP A 156 22.21 -13.87 -19.29
N LYS A 157 21.51 -13.98 -18.17
CA LYS A 157 21.60 -15.09 -17.23
C LYS A 157 20.42 -15.12 -16.27
N PRO A 158 20.21 -16.24 -15.55
CA PRO A 158 19.22 -16.26 -14.48
C PRO A 158 19.44 -15.14 -13.49
N GLY A 159 18.39 -14.37 -13.20
CA GLY A 159 18.45 -13.22 -12.32
C GLY A 159 17.08 -12.60 -12.10
N LEU A 160 17.06 -11.51 -11.35
CA LEU A 160 15.83 -10.83 -11.01
C LEU A 160 15.38 -9.92 -12.15
N SER A 161 14.17 -10.15 -12.65
CA SER A 161 13.65 -9.41 -13.77
C SER A 161 13.40 -7.95 -13.47
N SER A 162 13.73 -7.09 -14.42
CA SER A 162 13.45 -5.64 -14.39
C SER A 162 11.96 -5.36 -14.38
N TYR A 163 11.24 -6.11 -15.22
CA TYR A 163 9.79 -6.12 -15.31
C TYR A 163 9.33 -7.52 -14.87
N PRO A 164 8.81 -7.64 -13.66
CA PRO A 164 8.33 -8.91 -13.14
C PRO A 164 7.38 -9.60 -14.10
N HIS A 165 7.73 -10.82 -14.51
CA HIS A 165 6.96 -11.58 -15.48
C HIS A 165 7.14 -13.10 -15.23
N PRO A 166 6.05 -13.89 -15.29
CA PRO A 166 6.11 -15.33 -15.08
C PRO A 166 7.05 -16.09 -16.05
N TRP A 167 7.24 -15.58 -17.26
CA TRP A 167 8.17 -16.22 -18.23
C TRP A 167 9.63 -16.07 -17.81
N LEU A 168 9.97 -15.00 -17.13
CA LEU A 168 11.33 -14.72 -16.69
C LEU A 168 11.62 -15.34 -15.32
N MET A 169 10.60 -15.46 -14.48
CA MET A 169 10.67 -16.03 -13.14
C MET A 169 9.39 -16.84 -12.84
N PRO A 170 9.23 -18.04 -13.46
CA PRO A 170 7.98 -18.82 -13.42
C PRO A 170 7.59 -19.29 -12.01
N ASP A 171 8.58 -19.58 -11.17
CA ASP A 171 8.35 -20.05 -9.80
C ASP A 171 8.19 -18.90 -8.78
N TYR A 172 8.22 -17.67 -9.26
CA TYR A 172 8.20 -16.48 -8.39
C TYR A 172 7.01 -15.57 -8.68
N TRP A 173 6.76 -15.22 -9.96
CA TRP A 173 5.68 -14.32 -10.37
C TRP A 173 4.51 -15.09 -10.95
N GLN A 174 3.30 -14.79 -10.47
CA GLN A 174 2.07 -15.44 -10.96
C GLN A 174 1.49 -14.77 -12.20
N PHE A 175 1.71 -13.46 -12.35
CA PHE A 175 1.25 -12.68 -13.49
C PHE A 175 2.22 -11.54 -13.82
N PRO A 176 2.19 -11.04 -15.06
CA PRO A 176 3.06 -9.94 -15.44
C PRO A 176 2.71 -8.67 -14.68
N VAL A 177 3.73 -7.98 -14.22
CA VAL A 177 3.61 -6.69 -13.56
C VAL A 177 4.18 -5.65 -14.50
N VAL A 178 3.35 -4.78 -15.01
CA VAL A 178 3.75 -3.69 -15.90
C VAL A 178 3.70 -2.39 -15.14
N SER A 179 4.78 -1.63 -15.21
CA SER A 179 4.78 -0.26 -14.72
C SER A 179 4.47 0.67 -15.90
N MET A 180 3.29 1.21 -15.88
CA MET A 180 2.95 2.35 -16.71
C MET A 180 2.75 3.57 -15.83
#